data_5808e33b405e6cd5cf68b2a7acab3ec6
#
_entry.id   5808e33b405e6cd5cf68b2a7acab3ec6
#
_cell.length_a   1.000
_cell.length_b   1.000
_cell.length_c   1.000
_cell.angle_alpha   90.00
_cell.angle_beta   90.00
_cell.angle_gamma   90.00
#
_symmetry.space_group_name_H-M   'P 1'
#
loop_
_entity.id
_entity.type
_entity.pdbx_description
1 polymer ?
#
loop_
_entity_poly.entity_id
_entity_poly.type
_entity_poly.pdbx_seq_one_letter_code
_entity_poly.pdbx_strand_id
1 'polypeptide(L)' 'MRNIENEMPRMNVTYRDIQGVLHCSEKTVYNKLSGATDFTYSEVKAIRDNLFPGYNLEYLFDFDEYRKEESK' A
#
# COMPACT_ATOMS: atom_id res chain seq x y z
N MET A 1 -4.52 -4.68 9.74
CA MET A 1 -4.48 -3.34 9.18
C MET A 1 -3.07 -3.01 8.74
N ARG A 2 -2.92 -2.42 7.57
CA ARG A 2 -1.59 -2.16 7.03
C ARG A 2 -1.00 -0.88 7.61
N ASN A 3 0.31 -0.86 7.73
CA ASN A 3 0.99 0.33 8.25
C ASN A 3 0.80 1.54 7.37
N ILE A 4 0.57 1.33 6.06
CA ILE A 4 0.37 2.45 5.16
C ILE A 4 -0.79 3.33 5.62
N GLU A 5 -1.85 2.73 6.17
CA GLU A 5 -2.98 3.52 6.63
C GLU A 5 -2.59 4.45 7.78
N ASN A 6 -1.65 4.01 8.61
CA ASN A 6 -1.16 4.84 9.70
C ASN A 6 -0.28 5.97 9.19
N GLU A 7 0.43 5.74 8.09
CA GLU A 7 1.36 6.73 7.57
C GLU A 7 0.70 7.72 6.62
N MET A 8 -0.46 7.38 6.07
CA MET A 8 -1.13 8.27 5.15
C MET A 8 -1.37 9.66 5.74
N PRO A 9 -1.96 9.78 6.95
CA PRO A 9 -2.15 11.12 7.51
C PRO A 9 -0.84 11.82 7.83
N ARG A 10 0.19 11.08 8.19
CA ARG A 10 1.49 11.69 8.50
C ARG A 10 2.12 12.32 7.27
N MET A 11 1.91 11.71 6.11
CA MET A 11 2.48 12.18 4.85
C MET A 11 1.47 12.98 4.03
N ASN A 12 0.29 13.23 4.59
CA ASN A 12 -0.76 13.96 3.87
C ASN A 12 -1.19 13.24 2.60
N VAL A 13 -1.19 11.93 2.63
CA VAL A 13 -1.59 11.13 1.48
C VAL A 13 -3.04 10.72 1.65
N THR A 14 -3.82 10.88 0.59
CA THR A 14 -5.24 10.55 0.61
C THR A 14 -5.53 9.41 -0.34
N TYR A 15 -6.76 8.89 -0.26
CA TYR A 15 -7.20 7.86 -1.21
C TYR A 15 -7.09 8.37 -2.65
N ARG A 16 -7.37 9.66 -2.84
CA ARG A 16 -7.29 10.26 -4.17
C ARG A 16 -5.86 10.21 -4.71
N ASP A 17 -4.89 10.42 -3.85
CA ASP A 17 -3.49 10.34 -4.28
C ASP A 17 -3.16 8.93 -4.76
N ILE A 18 -3.63 7.92 -4.04
CA ILE A 18 -3.40 6.54 -4.42
C ILE A 18 -4.13 6.22 -5.71
N GLN A 19 -5.36 6.73 -5.87
CA GLN A 19 -6.08 6.57 -7.13
C GLN A 19 -5.26 7.09 -8.30
N GLY A 20 -4.64 8.25 -8.14
CA GLY A 20 -3.83 8.82 -9.19
C GLY A 20 -2.65 7.96 -9.57
N VAL A 21 -2.01 7.35 -8.58
CA VAL A 21 -0.87 6.48 -8.83
C VAL A 21 -1.30 5.18 -9.50
N LEU A 22 -2.40 4.59 -9.05
CA LEU A 22 -2.83 3.28 -9.54
C LEU A 22 -3.79 3.35 -10.72
N HIS A 23 -4.32 4.54 -11.01
CA HIS A 23 -5.27 4.73 -12.10
C HIS A 23 -6.52 3.86 -11.92
N CYS A 24 -7.08 3.89 -10.71
CA CYS A 24 -8.26 3.08 -10.41
C CYS A 24 -9.27 3.90 -9.63
N SER A 25 -10.41 3.30 -9.32
CA SER A 25 -11.47 3.99 -8.60
C SER A 25 -11.18 4.04 -7.10
N GLU A 26 -11.89 4.93 -6.42
CA GLU A 26 -11.75 5.04 -4.97
C GLU A 26 -12.16 3.74 -4.29
N LYS A 27 -13.19 3.09 -4.80
CA LYS A 27 -13.64 1.83 -4.22
C LYS A 27 -12.55 0.77 -4.31
N THR A 28 -11.85 0.74 -5.44
CA THR A 28 -10.75 -0.21 -5.61
C THR A 28 -9.64 0.06 -4.59
N VAL A 29 -9.31 1.32 -4.38
CA VAL A 29 -8.30 1.69 -3.39
C VAL A 29 -8.75 1.25 -2.00
N TYR A 30 -10.00 1.55 -1.67
CA TYR A 30 -10.53 1.16 -0.37
C TYR A 30 -10.46 -0.35 -0.16
N ASN A 31 -10.86 -1.11 -1.18
CA ASN A 31 -10.84 -2.57 -1.07
C ASN A 31 -9.43 -3.10 -0.86
N LYS A 32 -8.45 -2.52 -1.54
CA LYS A 32 -7.07 -2.95 -1.38
C LYS A 32 -6.54 -2.59 0.00
N LEU A 33 -6.84 -1.40 0.48
CA LEU A 33 -6.36 -0.97 1.79
C LEU A 33 -7.02 -1.74 2.92
N SER A 34 -8.29 -2.09 2.75
CA SER A 34 -9.02 -2.81 3.80
C SER A 34 -8.68 -4.30 3.83
N GLY A 35 -8.02 -4.81 2.78
CA GLY A 35 -7.68 -6.21 2.73
C GLY A 35 -8.64 -7.07 1.94
N ALA A 36 -9.71 -6.47 1.40
CA ALA A 36 -10.66 -7.24 0.59
C ALA A 36 -10.02 -7.76 -0.69
N THR A 37 -9.08 -7.00 -1.24
CA THR A 37 -8.28 -7.45 -2.37
C THR A 37 -6.82 -7.12 -2.07
N ASP A 38 -5.92 -7.78 -2.78
CA ASP A 38 -4.49 -7.59 -2.54
C ASP A 38 -3.89 -6.58 -3.49
N PHE A 39 -2.83 -5.91 -3.02
CA PHE A 39 -1.98 -5.11 -3.90
C PHE A 39 -1.05 -6.03 -4.67
N THR A 40 -0.78 -5.67 -5.92
CA THR A 40 0.29 -6.34 -6.64
C THR A 40 1.62 -5.69 -6.24
N TYR A 41 2.72 -6.38 -6.55
CA TYR A 41 4.04 -5.84 -6.22
C TYR A 41 4.29 -4.51 -6.93
N SER A 42 3.92 -4.43 -8.21
CA SER A 42 4.13 -3.18 -8.95
C SER A 42 3.28 -2.05 -8.39
N GLU A 43 2.10 -2.36 -7.88
CA GLU A 43 1.26 -1.34 -7.26
C GLU A 43 1.88 -0.80 -5.98
N VAL A 44 2.36 -1.69 -5.10
CA VAL A 44 2.95 -1.24 -3.85
C VAL A 44 4.22 -0.45 -4.10
N LYS A 45 5.00 -0.87 -5.09
CA LYS A 45 6.22 -0.16 -5.44
C LYS A 45 5.92 1.24 -5.96
N ALA A 46 4.88 1.35 -6.81
CA ALA A 46 4.50 2.64 -7.36
C ALA A 46 4.02 3.59 -6.26
N ILE A 47 3.24 3.08 -5.33
CA ILE A 47 2.76 3.89 -4.21
C ILE A 47 3.95 4.37 -3.37
N ARG A 48 4.85 3.46 -3.02
CA ARG A 48 6.01 3.83 -2.22
C ARG A 48 6.86 4.88 -2.93
N ASP A 49 7.15 4.65 -4.21
CA ASP A 49 8.05 5.53 -4.93
C ASP A 49 7.46 6.92 -5.13
N ASN A 50 6.15 7.01 -5.31
CA ASN A 50 5.50 8.28 -5.62
C ASN A 50 4.99 9.01 -4.38
N LEU A 51 4.54 8.29 -3.38
CA LEU A 51 3.87 8.90 -2.24
C LEU A 51 4.63 8.75 -0.93
N PHE A 52 5.45 7.74 -0.81
CA PHE A 52 6.21 7.48 0.42
C PHE A 52 7.68 7.23 0.11
N PRO A 53 8.35 8.19 -0.52
CA PRO A 53 9.76 7.98 -0.89
C PRO A 53 10.61 7.72 0.36
N GLY A 54 11.49 6.75 0.26
CA GLY A 54 12.36 6.41 1.37
C GLY A 54 11.78 5.42 2.36
N TYR A 55 10.51 5.13 2.26
CA TYR A 55 9.89 4.16 3.16
C TYR A 55 10.21 2.74 2.73
N ASN A 56 10.22 1.84 3.70
CA ASN A 56 10.43 0.43 3.44
C ASN A 56 9.11 -0.20 2.99
N LEU A 57 9.13 -0.91 1.85
CA LEU A 57 7.92 -1.55 1.35
C LEU A 57 7.33 -2.54 2.34
N GLU A 58 8.21 -3.30 2.99
CA GLU A 58 7.75 -4.30 3.94
C GLU A 58 7.04 -3.67 5.12
N TYR A 59 7.55 -2.53 5.55
CA TYR A 59 6.91 -1.81 6.63
C TYR A 59 5.52 -1.31 6.23
N LEU A 60 5.44 -0.68 5.06
CA LEU A 60 4.18 -0.07 4.63
C LEU A 60 3.08 -1.10 4.39
N PHE A 61 3.43 -2.21 3.77
CA PHE A 61 2.44 -3.18 3.30
C PHE A 61 2.48 -4.50 4.05
N ASP A 62 3.30 -4.57 5.09
CA ASP A 62 3.29 -5.71 6.01
C ASP A 62 3.53 -7.03 5.29
N PHE A 63 4.60 -7.09 4.54
CA PHE A 63 4.93 -8.29 3.78
C PHE A 63 5.47 -9.43 4.64
N ASP A 64 5.61 -9.20 5.93
CA ASP A 64 6.16 -10.22 6.81
C ASP A 64 5.38 -11.53 6.74
N GLU A 65 4.07 -11.43 6.55
CA GLU A 65 3.25 -12.63 6.44
C GLU A 65 3.64 -13.47 5.24
N TYR A 66 3.92 -12.80 4.13
CA TYR A 66 4.33 -13.50 2.92
C TYR A 66 5.67 -14.18 3.11
N ARG A 67 6.58 -13.50 3.77
CA ARG A 67 7.89 -14.06 4.02
C ARG A 67 7.83 -15.29 4.90
N LYS A 68 7.00 -15.26 5.92
CA LYS A 68 6.85 -16.41 6.79
C LYS A 68 6.36 -17.62 6.03
N GLU A 69 5.45 -17.42 5.12
CA GLU A 69 4.95 -18.50 4.31
C GLU A 69 6.02 -19.07 3.41
N GLU A 70 6.81 -18.19 2.83
CA GLU A 70 7.87 -18.62 1.93
C GLU A 70 8.96 -19.37 2.64
N SER A 71 9.26 -18.99 3.86
CA SER A 71 10.36 -19.61 4.58
C SER A 71 10.03 -21.01 5.05
N LYS A 72 8.81 -21.44 4.94
CA LYS A 72 8.44 -22.79 5.28
C LYS A 72 8.59 -23.71 4.11
#